data_504721becb2bd1229565b2ca249db942
#
_entry.id   504721becb2bd1229565b2ca249db942
#
_cell.length_a   1.000
_cell.length_b   1.000
_cell.length_c   1.000
_cell.angle_alpha   90.00
_cell.angle_beta   90.00
_cell.angle_gamma   90.00
#
_symmetry.space_group_name_H-M   'P 1'
#
loop_
_entity.id
_entity.type
_entity.pdbx_description
1 polymer ?
#
loop_
_entity_poly.entity_id
_entity_poly.type
_entity_poly.pdbx_seq_one_letter_code
_entity_poly.pdbx_strand_id
1 'polypeptide(L)'
;MLTSKERIVSILICIVLAIIIKLNFFNSNHNNEKNQIDNIKSYYYEEKPSLLSSKLKNTINYKVINIFPRKNPTVYTQGLFYYNYSIYESGGLYKKSTLTHMEWPSQKIIQQINLAQNYFAEGIAGSISNNILYQLTYKEKEILQYSFPNLELKTKFEMPKELNEGWGMCTGRENDEFYATDGSDKIFTLKINKENNELYIKSYIKVTKNMKPVYRLNELIFDGVYIYCNVYFDYVILKINPNNGEVMNIYDMQPLIDYELKNGKLTDQRLNHGDVLNGIVYIPEKKSFIVTGKLWDYYYEVVFN
;
A
#
# COMPACT_ATOMS: atom_id res chain seq x y z
N MET A 1 54.77 -6.02 -28.03
CA MET A 1 54.54 -5.44 -26.70
C MET A 1 53.94 -4.05 -26.89
N LEU A 2 52.77 -3.76 -26.35
CA LEU A 2 52.18 -2.43 -26.43
C LEU A 2 53.04 -1.40 -25.71
N THR A 3 53.24 -0.24 -26.30
CA THR A 3 53.95 0.88 -25.68
C THR A 3 53.22 1.41 -24.44
N SER A 4 53.90 2.12 -23.55
CA SER A 4 53.25 2.69 -22.34
C SER A 4 52.06 3.63 -22.67
N LYS A 5 52.12 4.36 -23.80
CA LYS A 5 51.04 5.21 -24.31
C LYS A 5 49.82 4.39 -24.75
N GLU A 6 50.01 3.29 -25.45
CA GLU A 6 48.94 2.42 -25.91
C GLU A 6 48.23 1.72 -24.72
N ARG A 7 48.97 1.36 -23.65
CA ARG A 7 48.37 0.83 -22.41
C ARG A 7 47.50 1.86 -21.69
N ILE A 8 47.93 3.13 -21.60
CA ILE A 8 47.18 4.21 -20.99
C ILE A 8 45.90 4.49 -21.78
N VAL A 9 45.98 4.52 -23.11
CA VAL A 9 44.78 4.70 -23.97
C VAL A 9 43.81 3.53 -23.82
N SER A 10 44.30 2.29 -23.74
CA SER A 10 43.44 1.10 -23.53
C SER A 10 42.72 1.14 -22.17
N ILE A 11 43.39 1.56 -21.10
CA ILE A 11 42.79 1.71 -19.76
C ILE A 11 41.74 2.81 -19.76
N LEU A 12 41.98 3.95 -20.39
CA LEU A 12 41.04 5.05 -20.54
C LEU A 12 39.79 4.62 -21.30
N ILE A 13 39.92 3.86 -22.39
CA ILE A 13 38.79 3.31 -23.16
C ILE A 13 37.97 2.34 -22.29
N CYS A 14 38.60 1.47 -21.51
CA CYS A 14 37.90 0.56 -20.60
C CYS A 14 37.13 1.32 -19.52
N ILE A 15 37.69 2.38 -18.95
CA ILE A 15 37.01 3.23 -17.95
C ILE A 15 35.81 3.94 -18.57
N VAL A 16 35.97 4.53 -19.77
CA VAL A 16 34.84 5.19 -20.47
C VAL A 16 33.73 4.18 -20.81
N LEU A 17 34.07 2.99 -21.31
CA LEU A 17 33.10 1.93 -21.57
C LEU A 17 32.37 1.49 -20.30
N ALA A 18 33.07 1.34 -19.18
CA ALA A 18 32.47 0.99 -17.90
C ALA A 18 31.49 2.08 -17.39
N ILE A 19 31.85 3.36 -17.60
CA ILE A 19 30.96 4.49 -17.27
C ILE A 19 29.72 4.50 -18.18
N ILE A 20 29.89 4.27 -19.48
CA ILE A 20 28.78 4.21 -20.44
C ILE A 20 27.83 3.04 -20.10
N ILE A 21 28.36 1.85 -19.77
CA ILE A 21 27.59 0.70 -19.37
C ILE A 21 26.80 1.01 -18.07
N LYS A 22 27.43 1.67 -17.09
CA LYS A 22 26.82 2.05 -15.85
C LYS A 22 25.70 3.10 -16.02
N LEU A 23 25.92 4.07 -16.91
CA LEU A 23 24.91 5.07 -17.28
C LEU A 23 23.74 4.46 -18.07
N ASN A 24 24.00 3.55 -19.01
CA ASN A 24 22.96 2.85 -19.75
C ASN A 24 22.16 1.91 -18.83
N PHE A 25 22.80 1.25 -17.86
CA PHE A 25 22.12 0.43 -16.86
C PHE A 25 21.25 1.28 -15.92
N PHE A 26 21.73 2.46 -15.52
CA PHE A 26 20.98 3.42 -14.72
C PHE A 26 19.77 3.97 -15.50
N ASN A 27 19.95 4.37 -16.75
CA ASN A 27 18.88 4.86 -17.63
C ASN A 27 17.85 3.77 -17.99
N SER A 28 18.29 2.52 -18.21
CA SER A 28 17.37 1.41 -18.48
C SER A 28 16.52 1.05 -17.25
N ASN A 29 17.08 1.15 -16.05
CA ASN A 29 16.33 0.95 -14.82
C ASN A 29 15.30 2.08 -14.59
N HIS A 30 15.68 3.33 -14.86
CA HIS A 30 14.79 4.48 -14.73
C HIS A 30 13.65 4.44 -15.77
N ASN A 31 13.95 4.03 -17.00
CA ASN A 31 12.93 3.83 -18.04
C ASN A 31 12.03 2.63 -17.77
N ASN A 32 12.51 1.56 -17.14
CA ASN A 32 11.68 0.43 -16.71
C ASN A 32 10.76 0.80 -15.55
N GLU A 33 11.22 1.61 -14.58
CA GLU A 33 10.35 2.15 -13.51
C GLU A 33 9.27 3.08 -14.10
N LYS A 34 9.63 3.94 -15.04
CA LYS A 34 8.70 4.83 -15.73
C LYS A 34 7.68 4.06 -16.56
N ASN A 35 8.12 3.05 -17.33
CA ASN A 35 7.23 2.20 -18.13
C ASN A 35 6.30 1.34 -17.26
N GLN A 36 6.73 0.90 -16.06
CA GLN A 36 5.85 0.19 -15.13
C GLN A 36 4.75 1.10 -14.56
N ILE A 37 5.12 2.34 -14.19
CA ILE A 37 4.17 3.34 -13.70
C ILE A 37 3.23 3.79 -14.84
N ASP A 38 3.74 3.97 -16.06
CA ASP A 38 2.95 4.37 -17.22
C ASP A 38 2.03 3.22 -17.71
N ASN A 39 2.42 1.96 -17.57
CA ASN A 39 1.55 0.80 -17.81
C ASN A 39 0.44 0.67 -16.76
N ILE A 40 0.73 0.98 -15.49
CA ILE A 40 -0.29 1.09 -14.44
C ILE A 40 -1.29 2.20 -14.80
N LYS A 41 -0.81 3.33 -15.34
CA LYS A 41 -1.67 4.43 -15.78
C LYS A 41 -2.54 4.07 -16.98
N SER A 42 -1.99 3.45 -18.03
CA SER A 42 -2.75 3.18 -19.26
C SER A 42 -3.93 2.26 -19.03
N TYR A 43 -3.83 1.34 -18.07
CA TYR A 43 -4.94 0.43 -17.73
C TYR A 43 -6.10 1.12 -17.00
N TYR A 44 -5.84 2.26 -16.30
CA TYR A 44 -6.83 2.96 -15.47
C TYR A 44 -7.30 4.31 -16.03
N TYR A 45 -6.75 4.74 -17.18
CA TYR A 45 -7.02 6.08 -17.72
C TYR A 45 -8.10 6.14 -18.80
N GLU A 46 -8.72 5.01 -19.23
CA GLU A 46 -9.72 5.02 -20.29
C GLU A 46 -11.06 5.68 -19.93
N GLU A 47 -11.37 5.86 -18.65
CA GLU A 47 -12.45 6.77 -18.22
C GLU A 47 -12.00 7.52 -16.97
N LYS A 48 -11.87 8.85 -17.03
CA LYS A 48 -11.77 9.68 -15.82
C LYS A 48 -13.11 9.59 -15.07
N PRO A 49 -13.28 8.71 -14.06
CA PRO A 49 -14.44 8.82 -13.18
C PRO A 49 -14.32 10.16 -12.50
N SER A 50 -15.45 10.86 -12.33
CA SER A 50 -15.49 12.08 -11.54
C SER A 50 -14.89 11.76 -10.15
N LEU A 51 -13.78 12.40 -9.80
CA LEU A 51 -13.17 12.25 -8.49
C LEU A 51 -14.23 12.52 -7.42
N LEU A 52 -14.35 11.62 -6.45
CA LEU A 52 -15.30 11.79 -5.34
C LEU A 52 -14.98 13.07 -4.57
N SER A 53 -13.69 13.38 -4.41
CA SER A 53 -13.17 14.61 -3.79
C SER A 53 -13.67 15.87 -4.47
N SER A 54 -13.81 15.89 -5.81
CA SER A 54 -14.27 17.08 -6.55
C SER A 54 -15.70 17.52 -6.24
N LYS A 55 -16.49 16.64 -5.59
CA LYS A 55 -17.90 16.89 -5.22
C LYS A 55 -18.08 17.28 -3.75
N LEU A 56 -17.00 17.21 -2.96
CA LEU A 56 -17.05 17.58 -1.55
C LEU A 56 -16.98 19.09 -1.41
N LYS A 57 -17.98 19.68 -0.74
CA LYS A 57 -17.94 21.08 -0.30
C LYS A 57 -17.23 21.11 1.05
N ASN A 58 -15.94 21.42 1.08
CA ASN A 58 -15.08 21.85 2.22
C ASN A 58 -15.53 21.51 3.67
N THR A 59 -16.21 20.40 3.91
CA THR A 59 -16.56 19.95 5.24
C THR A 59 -15.52 18.95 5.72
N ILE A 60 -14.53 19.43 6.47
CA ILE A 60 -13.57 18.56 7.15
C ILE A 60 -14.30 17.89 8.32
N ASN A 61 -14.64 16.58 8.15
CA ASN A 61 -15.34 15.80 9.15
C ASN A 61 -14.38 14.91 9.98
N TYR A 62 -13.11 15.31 10.11
CA TYR A 62 -12.12 14.64 10.93
C TYR A 62 -11.17 15.67 11.56
N LYS A 63 -10.45 15.24 12.58
CA LYS A 63 -9.43 16.05 13.26
C LYS A 63 -8.07 15.38 13.16
N VAL A 64 -7.06 16.11 12.70
CA VAL A 64 -5.64 15.71 12.84
C VAL A 64 -5.21 16.00 14.26
N ILE A 65 -4.77 14.98 14.99
CA ILE A 65 -4.34 15.12 16.39
C ILE A 65 -2.82 15.06 16.55
N ASN A 66 -2.13 14.36 15.66
CA ASN A 66 -0.67 14.33 15.60
C ASN A 66 -0.17 14.21 14.16
N ILE A 67 1.05 14.69 13.92
CA ILE A 67 1.80 14.53 12.67
C ILE A 67 3.18 14.00 13.04
N PHE A 68 3.56 12.85 12.48
CA PHE A 68 4.84 12.21 12.75
C PHE A 68 5.68 12.20 11.48
N PRO A 69 6.85 12.89 11.46
CA PRO A 69 7.79 12.72 10.36
C PRO A 69 8.19 11.24 10.22
N ARG A 70 8.15 10.71 9.02
CA ARG A 70 8.56 9.33 8.76
C ARG A 70 10.07 9.20 8.82
N LYS A 71 10.57 8.25 9.60
CA LYS A 71 12.00 7.93 9.63
C LYS A 71 12.48 7.27 8.34
N ASN A 72 11.57 6.56 7.64
CA ASN A 72 11.84 5.99 6.33
C ASN A 72 10.76 6.41 5.31
N PRO A 73 10.90 7.59 4.66
CA PRO A 73 9.93 8.09 3.68
C PRO A 73 10.11 7.46 2.28
N THR A 74 10.95 6.44 2.15
CA THR A 74 11.21 5.76 0.87
C THR A 74 10.32 4.55 0.62
N VAL A 75 9.41 4.25 1.55
CA VAL A 75 8.48 3.13 1.43
C VAL A 75 7.27 3.53 0.60
N TYR A 76 7.02 2.76 -0.46
CA TYR A 76 5.80 2.87 -1.27
C TYR A 76 4.68 2.10 -0.56
N THR A 77 4.06 2.74 0.45
CA THR A 77 3.13 2.10 1.38
C THR A 77 1.93 1.51 0.67
N GLN A 78 1.71 0.20 0.85
CA GLN A 78 0.61 -0.56 0.28
C GLN A 78 -0.31 -1.15 1.33
N GLY A 79 0.18 -1.39 2.55
CA GLY A 79 -0.63 -1.91 3.63
C GLY A 79 -0.05 -1.61 5.00
N LEU A 80 -0.92 -1.42 5.99
CA LEU A 80 -0.57 -1.19 7.38
C LEU A 80 -1.37 -2.15 8.28
N PHE A 81 -0.68 -2.76 9.25
CA PHE A 81 -1.30 -3.57 10.29
C PHE A 81 -0.77 -3.15 11.66
N TYR A 82 -1.66 -2.88 12.61
CA TYR A 82 -1.29 -2.49 13.97
C TYR A 82 -1.54 -3.63 14.95
N TYR A 83 -0.57 -3.90 15.79
CA TYR A 83 -0.70 -4.82 16.92
C TYR A 83 0.27 -4.47 18.02
N ASN A 84 -0.21 -4.39 19.26
CA ASN A 84 0.58 -4.26 20.48
C ASN A 84 1.68 -3.19 20.37
N TYR A 85 1.30 -1.93 20.14
CA TYR A 85 2.19 -0.77 20.00
C TYR A 85 3.25 -0.93 18.89
N SER A 86 2.91 -1.69 17.87
CA SER A 86 3.75 -1.88 16.69
C SER A 86 2.93 -1.70 15.41
N ILE A 87 3.57 -1.14 14.38
CA ILE A 87 3.05 -1.11 13.02
C ILE A 87 3.88 -2.06 12.16
N TYR A 88 3.18 -2.87 11.40
CA TYR A 88 3.71 -3.67 10.31
C TYR A 88 3.35 -2.95 9.02
N GLU A 89 4.36 -2.64 8.20
CA GLU A 89 4.18 -1.89 6.95
C GLU A 89 4.61 -2.73 5.76
N SER A 90 3.70 -2.92 4.82
CA SER A 90 3.95 -3.51 3.51
C SER A 90 4.30 -2.41 2.53
N GLY A 91 5.49 -2.45 1.98
CA GLY A 91 5.98 -1.54 0.96
C GLY A 91 6.05 -2.21 -0.40
N GLY A 92 5.42 -1.63 -1.43
CA GLY A 92 5.42 -2.12 -2.80
C GLY A 92 6.64 -1.70 -3.60
N LEU A 93 6.57 -1.87 -4.90
CA LEU A 93 7.53 -1.72 -5.97
C LEU A 93 8.40 -2.95 -6.19
N TYR A 94 8.42 -3.42 -7.46
CA TYR A 94 9.33 -4.49 -7.89
C TYR A 94 10.77 -4.16 -7.53
N LYS A 95 11.51 -5.15 -7.06
CA LYS A 95 12.90 -5.07 -6.59
C LYS A 95 13.12 -4.27 -5.29
N LYS A 96 12.06 -3.66 -4.74
CA LYS A 96 12.12 -2.81 -3.54
C LYS A 96 11.05 -3.16 -2.50
N SER A 97 10.21 -4.16 -2.77
CA SER A 97 9.13 -4.55 -1.86
C SER A 97 9.68 -5.02 -0.52
N THR A 98 9.04 -4.56 0.55
CA THR A 98 9.45 -4.83 1.94
C THR A 98 8.25 -5.20 2.80
N LEU A 99 8.56 -5.90 3.90
CA LEU A 99 7.68 -6.02 5.05
C LEU A 99 8.48 -5.58 6.28
N THR A 100 8.02 -4.52 6.93
CA THR A 100 8.71 -3.87 8.05
C THR A 100 7.87 -3.96 9.32
N HIS A 101 8.45 -4.45 10.40
CA HIS A 101 7.92 -4.38 11.76
C HIS A 101 8.63 -3.25 12.49
N MET A 102 7.87 -2.25 12.96
CA MET A 102 8.40 -1.12 13.72
C MET A 102 7.57 -0.84 14.96
N GLU A 103 8.25 -0.40 16.00
CA GLU A 103 7.66 0.10 17.24
C GLU A 103 6.91 1.42 16.98
N TRP A 104 5.74 1.59 17.54
CA TRP A 104 4.93 2.79 17.37
C TRP A 104 4.72 3.54 18.69
N PRO A 105 4.86 4.89 18.77
CA PRO A 105 5.09 5.82 17.64
C PRO A 105 6.57 6.12 17.36
N SER A 106 7.51 5.46 18.04
CA SER A 106 8.95 5.73 17.92
C SER A 106 9.50 5.47 16.51
N GLN A 107 8.82 4.65 15.72
CA GLN A 107 9.24 4.19 14.38
C GLN A 107 10.62 3.49 14.37
N LYS A 108 11.02 2.94 15.53
CA LYS A 108 12.22 2.12 15.60
C LYS A 108 11.95 0.79 14.88
N ILE A 109 12.72 0.51 13.85
CA ILE A 109 12.62 -0.76 13.11
C ILE A 109 13.09 -1.88 14.04
N ILE A 110 12.22 -2.85 14.27
CA ILE A 110 12.49 -4.09 15.00
C ILE A 110 13.00 -5.13 14.00
N GLN A 111 12.33 -5.25 12.86
CA GLN A 111 12.68 -6.18 11.79
C GLN A 111 12.22 -5.64 10.44
N GLN A 112 12.99 -5.91 9.39
CA GLN A 112 12.60 -5.66 8.01
C GLN A 112 13.01 -6.83 7.13
N ILE A 113 12.10 -7.22 6.25
CA ILE A 113 12.32 -8.24 5.22
C ILE A 113 12.25 -7.55 3.86
N ASN A 114 13.23 -7.83 3.00
CA ASN A 114 13.15 -7.50 1.58
C ASN A 114 12.58 -8.70 0.84
N LEU A 115 11.52 -8.48 0.06
CA LEU A 115 10.93 -9.54 -0.75
C LEU A 115 11.81 -9.86 -1.96
N ALA A 116 11.59 -11.02 -2.58
CA ALA A 116 12.23 -11.37 -3.83
C ALA A 116 11.89 -10.31 -4.92
N GLN A 117 12.83 -10.10 -5.84
CA GLN A 117 12.77 -8.97 -6.80
C GLN A 117 11.57 -8.99 -7.75
N ASN A 118 10.96 -10.14 -7.93
CA ASN A 118 9.78 -10.35 -8.76
C ASN A 118 8.46 -10.07 -8.06
N TYR A 119 8.46 -9.77 -6.76
CA TYR A 119 7.25 -9.44 -6.02
C TYR A 119 7.00 -7.94 -5.97
N PHE A 120 5.74 -7.58 -6.20
CA PHE A 120 5.18 -6.30 -5.81
C PHE A 120 4.26 -6.54 -4.62
N ALA A 121 4.70 -6.17 -3.42
CA ALA A 121 3.94 -6.35 -2.19
C ALA A 121 2.75 -5.38 -2.12
N GLU A 122 1.65 -5.86 -1.57
CA GLU A 122 0.39 -5.14 -1.44
C GLU A 122 -0.13 -5.20 0.01
N GLY A 123 -1.43 -5.19 0.23
CA GLY A 123 -2.06 -5.17 1.54
C GLY A 123 -1.62 -6.29 2.48
N ILE A 124 -1.70 -6.03 3.80
CA ILE A 124 -1.34 -7.01 4.84
C ILE A 124 -2.40 -7.10 5.92
N ALA A 125 -2.56 -8.30 6.49
CA ALA A 125 -3.41 -8.52 7.66
C ALA A 125 -2.91 -9.67 8.53
N GLY A 126 -3.12 -9.56 9.84
CA GLY A 126 -2.71 -10.56 10.82
C GLY A 126 -3.89 -11.35 11.39
N SER A 127 -3.70 -12.67 11.58
CA SER A 127 -4.49 -13.50 12.46
C SER A 127 -3.70 -13.77 13.74
N ILE A 128 -4.00 -13.01 14.79
CA ILE A 128 -3.27 -13.04 16.06
C ILE A 128 -3.44 -14.41 16.73
N SER A 129 -4.66 -14.97 16.72
CA SER A 129 -4.97 -16.27 17.31
C SER A 129 -4.23 -17.44 16.65
N ASN A 130 -3.87 -17.30 15.38
CA ASN A 130 -3.15 -18.31 14.62
C ASN A 130 -1.65 -18.01 14.48
N ASN A 131 -1.17 -16.87 15.01
CA ASN A 131 0.21 -16.39 14.87
C ASN A 131 0.67 -16.28 13.41
N ILE A 132 -0.20 -15.79 12.54
CA ILE A 132 0.02 -15.68 11.09
C ILE A 132 -0.19 -14.24 10.63
N LEU A 133 0.70 -13.77 9.75
CA LEU A 133 0.55 -12.55 8.97
C LEU A 133 0.49 -12.94 7.48
N TYR A 134 -0.48 -12.40 6.77
CA TYR A 134 -0.64 -12.55 5.32
C TYR A 134 -0.29 -11.26 4.61
N GLN A 135 0.39 -11.36 3.47
CA GLN A 135 0.71 -10.24 2.59
C GLN A 135 0.30 -10.60 1.17
N LEU A 136 -0.52 -9.75 0.57
CA LEU A 136 -0.92 -9.90 -0.82
C LEU A 136 0.22 -9.49 -1.75
N THR A 137 0.20 -10.01 -2.96
CA THR A 137 1.03 -9.54 -4.08
C THR A 137 0.15 -9.05 -5.22
N TYR A 138 0.69 -8.16 -6.06
CA TYR A 138 -0.07 -7.50 -7.13
C TYR A 138 -0.49 -8.50 -8.22
N LYS A 139 0.31 -8.63 -9.28
CA LYS A 139 0.03 -9.47 -10.45
C LYS A 139 0.60 -10.88 -10.33
N GLU A 140 1.45 -11.12 -9.36
CA GLU A 140 1.98 -12.45 -9.07
C GLU A 140 0.90 -13.40 -8.61
N LYS A 141 -0.22 -12.87 -8.08
CA LYS A 141 -1.37 -13.63 -7.59
C LYS A 141 -0.99 -14.67 -6.55
N GLU A 142 0.00 -14.35 -5.74
CA GLU A 142 0.42 -15.14 -4.59
C GLU A 142 0.10 -14.40 -3.29
N ILE A 143 -0.21 -15.15 -2.25
CA ILE A 143 -0.30 -14.67 -0.88
C ILE A 143 0.90 -15.23 -0.13
N LEU A 144 1.68 -14.35 0.48
CA LEU A 144 2.81 -14.71 1.30
C LEU A 144 2.34 -14.84 2.76
N GLN A 145 2.66 -15.96 3.39
CA GLN A 145 2.31 -16.26 4.77
C GLN A 145 3.55 -16.25 5.64
N TYR A 146 3.52 -15.43 6.68
CA TYR A 146 4.62 -15.30 7.64
C TYR A 146 4.19 -15.76 9.03
N SER A 147 5.14 -16.24 9.83
CA SER A 147 4.94 -16.33 11.28
C SER A 147 4.79 -14.94 11.87
N PHE A 148 3.95 -14.83 12.89
CA PHE A 148 3.72 -13.59 13.62
C PHE A 148 4.09 -13.79 15.10
N PRO A 149 4.85 -12.91 15.74
CA PRO A 149 5.34 -11.61 15.22
C PRO A 149 6.70 -11.67 14.50
N ASN A 150 7.33 -12.84 14.33
CA ASN A 150 8.74 -13.00 13.94
C ASN A 150 9.00 -12.78 12.44
N LEU A 151 7.95 -12.63 11.61
CA LEU A 151 8.02 -12.39 10.17
C LEU A 151 8.86 -13.39 9.38
N GLU A 152 8.94 -14.66 9.79
CA GLU A 152 9.55 -15.71 9.00
C GLU A 152 8.58 -16.16 7.91
N LEU A 153 8.98 -16.15 6.65
CA LEU A 153 8.18 -16.68 5.56
C LEU A 153 7.98 -18.19 5.76
N LYS A 154 6.73 -18.62 5.96
CA LYS A 154 6.37 -20.03 6.19
C LYS A 154 6.01 -20.73 4.89
N THR A 155 5.15 -20.10 4.10
CA THR A 155 4.69 -20.63 2.82
C THR A 155 4.15 -19.51 1.93
N LYS A 156 3.82 -19.86 0.72
CA LYS A 156 3.07 -19.03 -0.22
C LYS A 156 2.07 -19.91 -0.95
N PHE A 157 0.96 -19.32 -1.35
CA PHE A 157 -0.10 -20.00 -2.08
C PHE A 157 -0.78 -19.04 -3.06
N GLU A 158 -1.53 -19.58 -4.01
CA GLU A 158 -2.24 -18.79 -5.01
C GLU A 158 -3.38 -18.01 -4.38
N MET A 159 -3.57 -16.76 -4.82
CA MET A 159 -4.76 -16.00 -4.47
C MET A 159 -6.02 -16.67 -5.04
N PRO A 160 -7.17 -16.56 -4.35
CA PRO A 160 -8.46 -16.96 -4.92
C PRO A 160 -8.67 -16.32 -6.31
N LYS A 161 -9.16 -17.11 -7.27
CA LYS A 161 -9.26 -16.72 -8.69
C LYS A 161 -10.18 -15.51 -8.94
N GLU A 162 -11.14 -15.28 -8.05
CA GLU A 162 -12.08 -14.16 -8.11
C GLU A 162 -11.44 -12.81 -7.74
N LEU A 163 -10.30 -12.82 -7.03
CA LEU A 163 -9.46 -11.65 -6.83
C LEU A 163 -8.59 -11.44 -8.08
N ASN A 164 -8.89 -10.39 -8.86
CA ASN A 164 -8.15 -10.11 -10.08
C ASN A 164 -6.69 -9.74 -9.83
N GLU A 165 -6.46 -8.94 -8.78
CA GLU A 165 -5.16 -8.46 -8.30
C GLU A 165 -5.21 -8.35 -6.78
N GLY A 166 -4.08 -8.46 -6.09
CA GLY A 166 -3.99 -8.11 -4.68
C GLY A 166 -3.85 -6.60 -4.54
N TRP A 167 -4.72 -5.96 -3.72
CA TRP A 167 -4.61 -4.54 -3.37
C TRP A 167 -4.60 -4.40 -1.85
N GLY A 168 -5.65 -3.87 -1.24
CA GLY A 168 -5.71 -3.72 0.22
C GLY A 168 -6.14 -5.00 0.94
N MET A 169 -5.75 -5.11 2.22
CA MET A 169 -6.19 -6.21 3.09
C MET A 169 -6.16 -5.78 4.54
N CYS A 170 -7.20 -6.15 5.31
CA CYS A 170 -7.21 -5.99 6.77
C CYS A 170 -7.89 -7.15 7.48
N THR A 171 -7.69 -7.27 8.79
CA THR A 171 -8.40 -8.21 9.65
C THR A 171 -9.89 -7.84 9.72
N GLY A 172 -10.77 -8.82 9.57
CA GLY A 172 -12.22 -8.67 9.58
C GLY A 172 -12.84 -8.76 10.98
N ARG A 173 -14.10 -9.19 11.05
CA ARG A 173 -14.87 -9.29 12.32
C ARG A 173 -14.41 -10.43 13.22
N GLU A 174 -13.99 -11.54 12.61
CA GLU A 174 -13.52 -12.73 13.31
C GLU A 174 -12.02 -12.84 13.15
N ASN A 175 -11.33 -13.49 14.08
CA ASN A 175 -9.87 -13.60 14.08
C ASN A 175 -9.28 -14.34 12.87
N ASP A 176 -10.11 -15.13 12.16
CA ASP A 176 -9.74 -15.88 10.95
C ASP A 176 -10.44 -15.33 9.70
N GLU A 177 -10.99 -14.11 9.77
CA GLU A 177 -11.66 -13.42 8.68
C GLU A 177 -10.88 -12.15 8.28
N PHE A 178 -10.84 -11.88 6.97
CA PHE A 178 -10.17 -10.72 6.42
C PHE A 178 -11.04 -10.04 5.37
N TYR A 179 -10.89 -8.73 5.26
CA TYR A 179 -11.43 -7.97 4.13
C TYR A 179 -10.31 -7.67 3.15
N ALA A 180 -10.57 -7.83 1.85
CA ALA A 180 -9.61 -7.56 0.79
C ALA A 180 -10.26 -6.84 -0.39
N THR A 181 -9.45 -6.08 -1.13
CA THR A 181 -9.82 -5.35 -2.34
C THR A 181 -8.96 -5.76 -3.52
N ASP A 182 -9.45 -5.52 -4.74
CA ASP A 182 -8.76 -5.81 -6.01
C ASP A 182 -8.88 -4.65 -7.02
N GLY A 183 -9.21 -3.44 -6.54
CA GLY A 183 -9.44 -2.26 -7.37
C GLY A 183 -10.83 -2.19 -7.99
N SER A 184 -11.66 -3.21 -7.87
CA SER A 184 -13.07 -3.19 -8.30
C SER A 184 -13.96 -2.42 -7.32
N ASP A 185 -15.28 -2.53 -7.49
CA ASP A 185 -16.31 -2.03 -6.57
C ASP A 185 -16.61 -3.01 -5.41
N LYS A 186 -15.78 -4.07 -5.23
CA LYS A 186 -16.02 -5.13 -4.25
C LYS A 186 -15.06 -5.05 -3.08
N ILE A 187 -15.57 -5.38 -1.90
CA ILE A 187 -14.77 -5.80 -0.75
C ILE A 187 -15.07 -7.28 -0.53
N PHE A 188 -14.04 -8.11 -0.67
CA PHE A 188 -14.13 -9.55 -0.48
C PHE A 188 -13.94 -9.90 1.00
N THR A 189 -14.72 -10.85 1.48
CA THR A 189 -14.52 -11.47 2.79
C THR A 189 -13.77 -12.79 2.58
N LEU A 190 -12.54 -12.85 3.06
CA LEU A 190 -11.70 -14.04 3.03
C LEU A 190 -11.74 -14.75 4.39
N LYS A 191 -11.57 -16.07 4.39
CA LYS A 191 -11.40 -16.88 5.59
C LYS A 191 -10.23 -17.85 5.46
N ILE A 192 -9.66 -18.22 6.61
CA ILE A 192 -8.62 -19.24 6.70
C ILE A 192 -9.26 -20.62 6.54
N ASN A 193 -8.75 -21.40 5.60
CA ASN A 193 -8.97 -22.85 5.58
C ASN A 193 -8.12 -23.48 6.68
N LYS A 194 -8.76 -24.11 7.68
CA LYS A 194 -8.09 -24.67 8.86
C LYS A 194 -7.21 -25.90 8.57
N GLU A 195 -7.37 -26.52 7.39
CA GLU A 195 -6.59 -27.69 7.03
C GLU A 195 -5.19 -27.33 6.50
N ASN A 196 -5.10 -26.23 5.72
CA ASN A 196 -3.85 -25.85 5.05
C ASN A 196 -3.43 -24.39 5.30
N ASN A 197 -4.20 -23.62 6.09
CA ASN A 197 -4.02 -22.17 6.35
C ASN A 197 -4.06 -21.27 5.11
N GLU A 198 -4.57 -21.76 3.98
CA GLU A 198 -4.80 -20.94 2.79
C GLU A 198 -6.06 -20.07 2.95
N LEU A 199 -6.11 -18.97 2.21
CA LEU A 199 -7.28 -18.09 2.22
C LEU A 199 -8.24 -18.44 1.08
N TYR A 200 -9.53 -18.47 1.40
CA TYR A 200 -10.60 -18.63 0.41
C TYR A 200 -11.64 -17.52 0.55
N ILE A 201 -12.34 -17.19 -0.53
CA ILE A 201 -13.42 -16.20 -0.51
C ILE A 201 -14.69 -16.83 0.08
N LYS A 202 -15.16 -16.26 1.20
CA LYS A 202 -16.44 -16.60 1.79
C LYS A 202 -17.60 -15.87 1.11
N SER A 203 -17.41 -14.58 0.82
CA SER A 203 -18.41 -13.69 0.23
C SER A 203 -17.78 -12.40 -0.27
N TYR A 204 -18.57 -11.51 -0.85
CA TYR A 204 -18.20 -10.11 -1.10
C TYR A 204 -19.41 -9.19 -0.93
N ILE A 205 -19.14 -7.92 -0.70
CA ILE A 205 -20.12 -6.82 -0.78
C ILE A 205 -19.73 -5.88 -1.91
N LYS A 206 -20.73 -5.26 -2.56
CA LYS A 206 -20.48 -4.18 -3.53
C LYS A 206 -20.56 -2.84 -2.82
N VAL A 207 -19.52 -2.03 -3.00
CA VAL A 207 -19.46 -0.69 -2.41
C VAL A 207 -20.20 0.30 -3.31
N THR A 208 -21.16 1.02 -2.74
CA THR A 208 -21.97 1.99 -3.47
C THR A 208 -22.12 3.30 -2.71
N LYS A 209 -22.21 4.40 -3.44
CA LYS A 209 -22.62 5.71 -2.95
C LYS A 209 -23.82 6.19 -3.74
N ASN A 210 -24.97 6.42 -3.06
CA ASN A 210 -26.24 6.77 -3.71
C ASN A 210 -26.58 5.78 -4.86
N MET A 211 -26.49 4.48 -4.58
CA MET A 211 -26.74 3.37 -5.52
C MET A 211 -25.77 3.28 -6.73
N LYS A 212 -24.74 4.13 -6.79
CA LYS A 212 -23.71 4.06 -7.82
C LYS A 212 -22.49 3.31 -7.30
N PRO A 213 -21.89 2.38 -8.08
CA PRO A 213 -20.70 1.65 -7.66
C PRO A 213 -19.51 2.59 -7.47
N VAL A 214 -18.66 2.26 -6.50
CA VAL A 214 -17.39 2.96 -6.24
C VAL A 214 -16.25 2.02 -6.56
N TYR A 215 -15.46 2.34 -7.56
CA TYR A 215 -14.31 1.57 -8.03
C TYR A 215 -12.99 2.07 -7.43
N ARG A 216 -11.93 1.32 -7.70
CA ARG A 216 -10.56 1.62 -7.26
C ARG A 216 -10.39 1.60 -5.74
N LEU A 217 -11.19 0.75 -5.07
CA LEU A 217 -11.01 0.47 -3.65
C LEU A 217 -9.61 -0.10 -3.43
N ASN A 218 -8.88 0.47 -2.48
CA ASN A 218 -7.49 0.09 -2.21
C ASN A 218 -7.32 -0.27 -0.73
N GLU A 219 -6.29 0.23 -0.07
CA GLU A 219 -6.01 -0.09 1.31
C GLU A 219 -7.20 0.22 2.23
N LEU A 220 -7.43 -0.64 3.20
CA LEU A 220 -8.60 -0.56 4.06
C LEU A 220 -8.29 -1.03 5.49
N ILE A 221 -9.15 -0.62 6.42
CA ILE A 221 -9.14 -1.07 7.82
C ILE A 221 -10.57 -1.23 8.36
N PHE A 222 -10.77 -2.18 9.26
CA PHE A 222 -12.00 -2.37 10.00
C PHE A 222 -11.80 -1.96 11.45
N ASP A 223 -12.61 -1.01 11.95
CA ASP A 223 -12.52 -0.48 13.33
C ASP A 223 -13.33 -1.27 14.36
N GLY A 224 -13.94 -2.39 13.93
CA GLY A 224 -14.89 -3.18 14.71
C GLY A 224 -16.36 -2.89 14.37
N VAL A 225 -16.66 -1.79 13.68
CA VAL A 225 -18.00 -1.35 13.30
C VAL A 225 -18.11 -1.06 11.79
N TYR A 226 -17.18 -0.28 11.26
CA TYR A 226 -17.15 0.18 9.87
C TYR A 226 -15.82 -0.17 9.19
N ILE A 227 -15.87 -0.28 7.87
CA ILE A 227 -14.66 -0.35 7.04
C ILE A 227 -14.30 1.06 6.59
N TYR A 228 -13.04 1.44 6.72
CA TYR A 228 -12.48 2.67 6.16
C TYR A 228 -11.56 2.28 5.02
N CYS A 229 -11.72 2.91 3.84
CA CYS A 229 -11.05 2.47 2.63
C CYS A 229 -10.53 3.65 1.82
N ASN A 230 -9.27 3.57 1.38
CA ASN A 230 -8.68 4.46 0.39
C ASN A 230 -9.28 4.19 -1.00
N VAL A 231 -9.41 5.22 -1.80
CA VAL A 231 -9.75 5.11 -3.24
C VAL A 231 -8.54 5.55 -4.05
N TYR A 232 -8.00 4.66 -4.88
CA TYR A 232 -6.77 4.91 -5.62
C TYR A 232 -6.92 6.10 -6.59
N PHE A 233 -5.94 7.00 -6.58
CA PHE A 233 -5.97 8.29 -7.27
C PHE A 233 -7.12 9.23 -6.87
N ASP A 234 -7.75 9.00 -5.71
CA ASP A 234 -8.66 9.96 -5.11
C ASP A 234 -8.12 10.36 -3.71
N TYR A 235 -8.43 11.57 -3.27
CA TYR A 235 -7.92 12.09 -2.00
C TYR A 235 -8.96 11.94 -0.89
N VAL A 236 -9.58 10.75 -0.85
CA VAL A 236 -10.65 10.48 0.13
C VAL A 236 -10.42 9.17 0.88
N ILE A 237 -10.98 9.11 2.07
CA ILE A 237 -11.21 7.87 2.81
C ILE A 237 -12.72 7.69 2.93
N LEU A 238 -13.21 6.52 2.54
CA LEU A 238 -14.62 6.14 2.66
C LEU A 238 -14.87 5.46 4.00
N LYS A 239 -15.99 5.79 4.66
CA LYS A 239 -16.56 5.01 5.76
C LYS A 239 -17.69 4.15 5.20
N ILE A 240 -17.56 2.84 5.27
CA ILE A 240 -18.41 1.87 4.57
C ILE A 240 -19.09 0.96 5.59
N ASN A 241 -20.38 0.73 5.41
CA ASN A 241 -21.12 -0.27 6.19
C ASN A 241 -20.75 -1.68 5.71
N PRO A 242 -20.11 -2.53 6.56
CA PRO A 242 -19.65 -3.85 6.14
C PRO A 242 -20.76 -4.85 5.86
N ASN A 243 -22.02 -4.54 6.19
CA ASN A 243 -23.15 -5.46 5.96
C ASN A 243 -23.73 -5.32 4.54
N ASN A 244 -23.66 -4.12 3.95
CA ASN A 244 -24.34 -3.85 2.68
C ASN A 244 -23.48 -3.07 1.66
N GLY A 245 -22.26 -2.63 2.05
CA GLY A 245 -21.35 -1.88 1.17
C GLY A 245 -21.74 -0.42 0.95
N GLU A 246 -22.71 0.11 1.68
CA GLU A 246 -23.10 1.52 1.55
C GLU A 246 -22.03 2.44 2.12
N VAL A 247 -21.63 3.46 1.35
CA VAL A 247 -20.74 4.53 1.80
C VAL A 247 -21.50 5.48 2.69
N MET A 248 -21.24 5.40 3.99
CA MET A 248 -21.87 6.21 5.04
C MET A 248 -21.31 7.63 5.09
N ASN A 249 -19.99 7.77 4.90
CA ASN A 249 -19.31 9.07 4.87
C ASN A 249 -18.12 9.05 3.91
N ILE A 250 -17.72 10.23 3.47
CA ILE A 250 -16.53 10.48 2.65
C ILE A 250 -15.72 11.57 3.35
N TYR A 251 -14.48 11.24 3.70
CA TYR A 251 -13.56 12.18 4.35
C TYR A 251 -12.58 12.72 3.29
N ASP A 252 -12.60 14.04 3.13
CA ASP A 252 -11.69 14.76 2.23
C ASP A 252 -10.30 14.88 2.86
N MET A 253 -9.31 14.19 2.31
CA MET A 253 -7.93 14.19 2.77
C MET A 253 -7.06 15.25 2.06
N GLN A 254 -7.62 16.13 1.23
CA GLN A 254 -6.88 17.18 0.56
C GLN A 254 -5.99 17.99 1.51
N PRO A 255 -6.42 18.34 2.76
CA PRO A 255 -5.56 19.05 3.69
C PRO A 255 -4.26 18.31 4.05
N LEU A 256 -4.24 16.97 4.03
CA LEU A 256 -3.02 16.19 4.27
C LEU A 256 -2.08 16.25 3.06
N ILE A 257 -2.64 16.21 1.85
CA ILE A 257 -1.88 16.38 0.60
C ILE A 257 -1.26 17.77 0.56
N ASP A 258 -2.01 18.81 0.88
CA ASP A 258 -1.53 20.19 0.92
C ASP A 258 -0.39 20.34 1.95
N TYR A 259 -0.49 19.64 3.08
CA TYR A 259 0.58 19.63 4.08
C TYR A 259 1.85 18.94 3.55
N GLU A 260 1.73 17.78 2.87
CA GLU A 260 2.85 17.07 2.22
C GLU A 260 3.52 17.92 1.13
N LEU A 261 2.72 18.57 0.28
CA LEU A 261 3.22 19.46 -0.77
C LEU A 261 3.99 20.67 -0.20
N LYS A 262 3.56 21.18 0.94
CA LYS A 262 4.17 22.34 1.58
C LYS A 262 5.40 22.00 2.42
N ASN A 263 5.38 20.89 3.15
CA ASN A 263 6.35 20.58 4.21
C ASN A 263 7.19 19.33 3.92
N GLY A 264 6.72 18.46 3.01
CA GLY A 264 7.40 17.24 2.58
C GLY A 264 8.10 17.39 1.24
N LYS A 265 8.45 16.24 0.65
CA LYS A 265 9.07 16.12 -0.68
C LYS A 265 8.06 15.79 -1.78
N LEU A 266 6.77 15.70 -1.42
CA LEU A 266 5.72 15.46 -2.40
C LEU A 266 5.64 16.62 -3.38
N THR A 267 5.34 16.34 -4.64
CA THR A 267 5.11 17.32 -5.71
C THR A 267 3.93 16.88 -6.56
N ASP A 268 3.31 17.81 -7.30
CA ASP A 268 2.24 17.47 -8.25
C ASP A 268 2.69 16.42 -9.27
N GLN A 269 3.95 16.47 -9.70
CA GLN A 269 4.50 15.46 -10.58
C GLN A 269 4.52 14.07 -9.91
N ARG A 270 4.94 13.97 -8.65
CA ARG A 270 4.93 12.71 -7.88
C ARG A 270 3.51 12.18 -7.67
N LEU A 271 2.56 13.05 -7.29
CA LEU A 271 1.13 12.69 -7.20
C LEU A 271 0.62 12.11 -8.51
N ASN A 272 0.92 12.76 -9.63
CA ASN A 272 0.55 12.28 -10.95
C ASN A 272 1.24 10.97 -11.34
N HIS A 273 2.35 10.59 -10.69
CA HIS A 273 3.07 9.33 -10.90
C HIS A 273 2.67 8.22 -9.92
N GLY A 274 1.71 8.47 -9.03
CA GLY A 274 1.15 7.44 -8.15
C GLY A 274 1.62 7.52 -6.69
N ASP A 275 2.34 8.58 -6.29
CA ASP A 275 2.71 8.82 -4.89
C ASP A 275 1.50 9.41 -4.13
N VAL A 276 0.40 8.67 -4.16
CA VAL A 276 -0.92 9.11 -3.69
C VAL A 276 -1.20 8.66 -2.26
N LEU A 277 -2.29 9.20 -1.69
CA LEU A 277 -2.87 8.75 -0.43
C LEU A 277 -3.09 7.24 -0.47
N ASN A 278 -2.45 6.51 0.43
CA ASN A 278 -2.63 5.07 0.63
C ASN A 278 -1.97 4.62 1.92
N GLY A 279 -2.68 3.84 2.71
CA GLY A 279 -2.26 3.37 4.02
C GLY A 279 -3.14 3.94 5.13
N ILE A 280 -3.86 3.05 5.79
CA ILE A 280 -4.70 3.37 6.93
C ILE A 280 -4.67 2.22 7.94
N VAL A 281 -4.50 2.55 9.22
CA VAL A 281 -4.60 1.58 10.31
C VAL A 281 -5.30 2.19 11.52
N TYR A 282 -6.06 1.39 12.25
CA TYR A 282 -6.77 1.80 13.46
C TYR A 282 -5.95 1.50 14.72
N ILE A 283 -5.92 2.46 15.65
CA ILE A 283 -5.30 2.35 16.97
C ILE A 283 -6.41 2.22 18.02
N PRO A 284 -6.74 1.00 18.47
CA PRO A 284 -7.91 0.76 19.34
C PRO A 284 -7.85 1.52 20.68
N GLU A 285 -6.68 1.60 21.29
CA GLU A 285 -6.46 2.22 22.59
C GLU A 285 -6.74 3.72 22.59
N LYS A 286 -6.57 4.36 21.42
CA LYS A 286 -6.78 5.80 21.23
C LYS A 286 -8.06 6.12 20.46
N LYS A 287 -8.69 5.13 19.85
CA LYS A 287 -9.82 5.30 18.91
C LYS A 287 -9.46 6.29 17.79
N SER A 288 -8.22 6.21 17.32
CA SER A 288 -7.68 7.06 16.25
C SER A 288 -7.17 6.20 15.10
N PHE A 289 -6.87 6.84 13.98
CA PHE A 289 -6.34 6.18 12.80
C PHE A 289 -4.99 6.80 12.44
N ILE A 290 -4.06 5.99 11.96
CA ILE A 290 -2.86 6.47 11.31
C ILE A 290 -3.08 6.40 9.81
N VAL A 291 -2.87 7.51 9.13
CA VAL A 291 -3.04 7.67 7.68
C VAL A 291 -1.71 8.14 7.08
N THR A 292 -1.38 7.67 5.89
CA THR A 292 -0.20 8.08 5.15
C THR A 292 -0.43 7.96 3.63
N GLY A 293 0.63 8.08 2.85
CA GLY A 293 0.63 7.85 1.40
C GLY A 293 1.91 7.16 0.92
N LYS A 294 1.89 6.78 -0.35
CA LYS A 294 3.00 6.14 -1.05
C LYS A 294 4.16 7.13 -1.17
N LEU A 295 5.31 6.79 -0.58
CA LEU A 295 6.50 7.66 -0.53
C LEU A 295 6.26 9.04 0.13
N TRP A 296 5.28 9.17 1.00
CA TRP A 296 5.03 10.40 1.76
C TRP A 296 6.06 10.58 2.89
N ASP A 297 6.20 11.82 3.35
CA ASP A 297 7.16 12.17 4.40
C ASP A 297 6.57 12.11 5.82
N TYR A 298 5.23 11.95 5.95
CA TYR A 298 4.57 11.97 7.26
C TYR A 298 3.54 10.83 7.42
N TYR A 299 3.34 10.43 8.69
CA TYR A 299 2.15 9.75 9.17
C TYR A 299 1.26 10.78 9.89
N TYR A 300 -0.03 10.68 9.71
CA TYR A 300 -1.03 11.54 10.33
C TYR A 300 -1.90 10.72 11.26
N GLU A 301 -1.96 11.11 12.55
CA GLU A 301 -2.94 10.54 13.48
C GLU A 301 -4.22 11.36 13.40
N VAL A 302 -5.33 10.72 13.00
CA VAL A 302 -6.62 11.38 12.79
C VAL A 302 -7.73 10.71 13.58
N VAL A 303 -8.76 11.49 13.91
CA VAL A 303 -10.02 10.98 14.47
C VAL A 303 -11.12 11.36 13.50
N PHE A 304 -11.84 10.37 12.99
CA PHE A 304 -13.01 10.55 12.14
C PHE A 304 -14.27 10.76 13.01
N ASN A 305 -15.09 11.76 12.64
CA ASN A 305 -16.34 12.09 13.33
C ASN A 305 -17.53 11.26 12.81
#